data_c1598796cb9dba916b7f2ffe3fe65cb7
#
_entry.id   c1598796cb9dba916b7f2ffe3fe65cb7
#
_cell.length_a   1.000
_cell.length_b   1.000
_cell.length_c   1.000
_cell.angle_alpha   90.00
_cell.angle_beta   90.00
_cell.angle_gamma   90.00
#
_symmetry.space_group_name_H-M   'P 1'
#
loop_
_entity.id
_entity.type
_entity.pdbx_description
1 polymer ?
#
loop_
_entity_poly.entity_id
_entity_poly.type
_entity_poly.pdbx_seq_one_letter_code
_entity_poly.pdbx_strand_id
1 'polypeptide(L)'
;MITLQSNRLRVRIAEPGEAPNQTHRFDRAGFISEIRLDDRISFCASEPENLSHPCTGGRGLCCEFRTDASGECAVGEYFPKLGVGLIRKEDDCDYVFHRRY
;
A
#
# COMPACT_ATOMS: atom_id res chain seq x y z
N MET A 1 9.69 -0.93 -12.07
CA MET A 1 10.18 -1.84 -10.98
C MET A 1 11.66 -1.70 -10.82
N ILE A 2 12.11 -1.24 -9.69
CA ILE A 2 13.53 -1.08 -9.35
C ILE A 2 14.03 -2.35 -8.67
N THR A 3 15.20 -2.82 -9.03
CA THR A 3 15.87 -3.94 -8.37
C THR A 3 17.18 -3.49 -7.76
N LEU A 4 17.30 -3.68 -6.44
CA LEU A 4 18.56 -3.52 -5.73
C LEU A 4 19.12 -4.91 -5.44
N GLN A 5 20.42 -5.07 -5.64
CA GLN A 5 21.07 -6.36 -5.44
C GLN A 5 22.44 -6.19 -4.79
N SER A 6 22.69 -7.05 -3.80
CA SER A 6 24.00 -7.28 -3.21
C SER A 6 24.46 -8.71 -3.51
N ASN A 7 25.56 -9.14 -2.89
CA ASN A 7 26.01 -10.52 -3.05
C ASN A 7 25.00 -11.57 -2.61
N ARG A 8 24.14 -11.23 -1.66
CA ARG A 8 23.21 -12.18 -1.05
C ARG A 8 21.75 -11.74 -1.07
N LEU A 9 21.47 -10.43 -1.12
CA LEU A 9 20.11 -9.88 -1.06
C LEU A 9 19.71 -9.31 -2.40
N ARG A 10 18.49 -9.63 -2.81
CA ARG A 10 17.78 -8.97 -3.89
C ARG A 10 16.48 -8.36 -3.35
N VAL A 11 16.28 -7.07 -3.62
CA VAL A 11 15.10 -6.31 -3.22
C VAL A 11 14.43 -5.76 -4.47
N ARG A 12 13.13 -5.97 -4.60
CA ARG A 12 12.32 -5.40 -5.68
C ARG A 12 11.40 -4.33 -5.12
N ILE A 13 11.47 -3.14 -5.70
CA ILE A 13 10.73 -1.96 -5.28
C ILE A 13 9.83 -1.54 -6.44
N ALA A 14 8.54 -1.41 -6.18
CA ALA A 14 7.59 -0.92 -7.17
C ALA A 14 7.78 0.58 -7.40
N GLU A 15 7.78 0.99 -8.66
CA GLU A 15 7.71 2.40 -9.03
C GLU A 15 6.28 2.93 -8.81
N PRO A 16 6.09 4.25 -8.74
CA PRO A 16 4.75 4.83 -8.63
C PRO A 16 3.80 4.28 -9.69
N GLY A 17 2.65 3.77 -9.26
CA GLY A 17 1.66 3.16 -10.14
C GLY A 17 1.83 1.66 -10.39
N GLU A 18 2.96 1.06 -10.02
CA GLU A 18 3.20 -0.38 -10.16
C GLU A 18 2.79 -1.19 -8.92
N ALA A 19 2.61 -0.55 -7.78
CA ALA A 19 2.24 -1.26 -6.56
C ALA A 19 0.89 -1.98 -6.74
N PRO A 20 0.80 -3.26 -6.38
CA PRO A 20 -0.44 -4.04 -6.55
C PRO A 20 -1.53 -3.61 -5.58
N ASN A 21 -1.17 -2.84 -4.59
CA ASN A 21 -2.08 -2.37 -3.56
C ASN A 21 -3.13 -1.41 -4.14
N GLN A 22 -4.40 -1.77 -3.99
CA GLN A 22 -5.54 -0.98 -4.44
C GLN A 22 -6.33 -0.37 -3.27
N THR A 23 -5.83 -0.52 -2.06
CA THR A 23 -6.43 0.06 -0.86
C THR A 23 -5.73 1.36 -0.47
N HIS A 24 -6.32 2.13 0.44
CA HIS A 24 -5.72 3.37 0.94
C HIS A 24 -4.97 3.20 2.24
N ARG A 25 -4.85 1.98 2.70
CA ARG A 25 -4.20 1.70 3.98
C ARG A 25 -2.72 2.02 3.96
N PHE A 26 -2.03 1.56 2.91
CA PHE A 26 -0.58 1.59 2.84
C PHE A 26 -0.05 2.58 1.81
N ASP A 27 1.15 3.11 2.09
CA ASP A 27 1.94 3.88 1.15
C ASP A 27 2.24 3.04 -0.11
N ARG A 28 2.02 3.63 -1.27
CA ARG A 28 2.30 3.03 -2.58
C ARG A 28 3.60 3.54 -3.19
N ALA A 29 4.22 4.53 -2.57
CA ALA A 29 5.48 5.08 -3.03
C ALA A 29 6.64 4.23 -2.52
N GLY A 30 7.39 3.61 -3.43
CA GLY A 30 8.51 2.77 -3.04
C GLY A 30 8.11 1.46 -2.36
N PHE A 31 6.98 0.88 -2.72
CA PHE A 31 6.49 -0.39 -2.18
C PHE A 31 7.48 -1.52 -2.44
N ILE A 32 7.98 -2.16 -1.37
CA ILE A 32 8.91 -3.28 -1.48
C ILE A 32 8.12 -4.56 -1.70
N SER A 33 8.08 -5.03 -2.93
CA SER A 33 7.30 -6.21 -3.33
C SER A 33 7.99 -7.54 -3.05
N GLU A 34 9.30 -7.55 -2.95
CA GLU A 34 10.08 -8.75 -2.69
C GLU A 34 11.39 -8.43 -1.98
N ILE A 35 11.74 -9.25 -0.99
CA ILE A 35 13.08 -9.35 -0.42
C ILE A 35 13.47 -10.82 -0.47
N ARG A 36 14.58 -11.13 -1.14
CA ARG A 36 15.06 -12.49 -1.32
C ARG A 36 16.50 -12.64 -0.88
N LEU A 37 16.78 -13.65 -0.07
CA LEU A 37 18.12 -14.00 0.40
C LEU A 37 18.63 -15.22 -0.39
N ASP A 38 19.84 -15.09 -0.96
CA ASP A 38 20.56 -16.13 -1.72
C ASP A 38 19.69 -16.75 -2.83
N ASP A 39 18.77 -15.97 -3.42
CA ASP A 39 17.77 -16.40 -4.41
C ASP A 39 16.86 -17.58 -3.99
N ARG A 40 16.88 -17.94 -2.73
CA ARG A 40 16.20 -19.12 -2.17
C ARG A 40 15.09 -18.77 -1.18
N ILE A 41 15.35 -17.82 -0.28
CA ILE A 41 14.43 -17.49 0.82
C ILE A 41 13.75 -16.15 0.50
N SER A 42 12.43 -16.18 0.38
CA SER A 42 11.63 -14.96 0.27
C SER A 42 11.08 -14.56 1.64
N PHE A 43 11.24 -13.29 1.99
CA PHE A 43 10.68 -12.70 3.22
C PHE A 43 9.30 -12.10 3.02
N CYS A 44 8.79 -12.10 1.79
CA CYS A 44 7.49 -11.56 1.45
C CYS A 44 6.54 -12.68 1.03
N ALA A 45 5.33 -12.66 1.57
CA ALA A 45 4.26 -13.59 1.23
C ALA A 45 3.05 -12.82 0.71
N SER A 46 2.32 -13.44 -0.21
CA SER A 46 1.04 -12.90 -0.67
C SER A 46 -0.03 -13.06 0.41
N GLU A 47 -0.95 -12.12 0.44
CA GLU A 47 -2.14 -12.23 1.27
C GLU A 47 -3.01 -13.40 0.79
N PRO A 48 -3.67 -14.16 1.68
CA PRO A 48 -4.60 -15.20 1.28
C PRO A 48 -5.73 -14.66 0.40
N GLU A 49 -6.05 -15.37 -0.68
CA GLU A 49 -7.06 -14.91 -1.66
C GLU A 49 -8.49 -14.90 -1.11
N ASN A 50 -8.76 -15.67 -0.07
CA ASN A 50 -10.09 -15.88 0.49
C ASN A 50 -10.44 -14.95 1.65
N LEU A 51 -9.68 -13.90 1.89
CA LEU A 51 -10.01 -12.91 2.90
C LEU A 51 -11.21 -12.08 2.46
N SER A 52 -12.22 -11.99 3.36
CA SER A 52 -13.40 -11.15 3.13
C SER A 52 -13.05 -9.66 3.06
N HIS A 53 -12.01 -9.25 3.76
CA HIS A 53 -11.49 -7.89 3.78
C HIS A 53 -9.97 -7.89 3.58
N PRO A 54 -9.49 -7.80 2.33
CA PRO A 54 -8.05 -7.73 2.06
C PRO A 54 -7.45 -6.50 2.74
N CYS A 55 -6.48 -6.73 3.62
CA CYS A 55 -5.91 -5.67 4.47
C CYS A 55 -4.58 -5.14 3.93
N THR A 56 -3.80 -5.98 3.26
CA THR A 56 -2.46 -5.60 2.81
C THR A 56 -2.44 -5.15 1.35
N GLY A 57 -3.45 -5.52 0.58
CA GLY A 57 -3.51 -5.21 -0.85
C GLY A 57 -2.42 -5.88 -1.67
N GLY A 58 -1.76 -6.92 -1.12
CA GLY A 58 -0.78 -7.67 -1.87
C GLY A 58 0.41 -8.15 -1.05
N ARG A 59 1.42 -8.56 -1.78
CA ARG A 59 2.67 -9.09 -1.27
C ARG A 59 3.67 -7.95 -1.04
N GLY A 60 4.36 -7.97 0.09
CA GLY A 60 5.50 -7.09 0.30
C GLY A 60 5.52 -6.39 1.66
N LEU A 61 6.44 -5.46 1.80
CA LEU A 61 6.57 -4.60 2.95
C LEU A 61 5.88 -3.26 2.68
N CYS A 62 5.03 -2.85 3.60
CA CYS A 62 4.22 -1.66 3.48
C CYS A 62 4.50 -0.69 4.63
N CYS A 63 4.49 0.60 4.33
CA CYS A 63 4.42 1.63 5.35
C CYS A 63 2.97 2.07 5.51
N GLU A 64 2.52 2.20 6.75
CA GLU A 64 1.15 2.61 7.07
C GLU A 64 1.15 3.99 7.71
N PHE A 65 0.32 4.88 7.17
CA PHE A 65 0.13 6.22 7.71
C PHE A 65 -1.34 6.46 8.01
N ARG A 66 -1.60 7.13 9.11
CA ARG A 66 -2.92 7.65 9.44
C ARG A 66 -2.98 9.14 9.10
N THR A 67 -4.13 9.59 8.63
CA THR A 67 -4.42 11.01 8.46
C THR A 67 -5.80 11.32 9.03
N ASP A 68 -5.92 12.47 9.69
CA ASP A 68 -7.20 12.98 10.16
C ASP A 68 -7.81 14.02 9.20
N ALA A 69 -7.18 14.25 8.05
CA ALA A 69 -7.60 15.21 7.06
C ALA A 69 -9.02 14.98 6.50
N SER A 70 -9.48 13.71 6.53
CA SER A 70 -10.87 13.38 6.15
C SER A 70 -11.92 14.03 7.06
N GLY A 71 -11.60 14.24 8.34
CA GLY A 71 -12.50 14.90 9.30
C GLY A 71 -12.67 16.39 9.05
N GLU A 72 -11.68 17.02 8.42
CA GLU A 72 -11.67 18.46 8.10
C GLU A 72 -12.27 18.77 6.72
N CYS A 73 -12.60 17.76 5.95
CA CYS A 73 -13.04 17.82 4.58
C CYS A 73 -14.55 17.56 4.49
N ALA A 74 -15.25 18.31 3.64
CA ALA A 74 -16.66 18.08 3.37
C ALA A 74 -16.87 16.89 2.42
N VAL A 75 -18.06 16.27 2.48
CA VAL A 75 -18.44 15.21 1.54
C VAL A 75 -18.33 15.73 0.10
N GLY A 76 -17.72 14.95 -0.77
CA GLY A 76 -17.45 15.32 -2.16
C GLY A 76 -16.13 16.04 -2.39
N GLU A 77 -15.47 16.51 -1.35
CA GLU A 77 -14.14 17.10 -1.44
C GLU A 77 -13.04 16.05 -1.36
N TYR A 78 -11.82 16.47 -1.73
CA TYR A 78 -10.64 15.61 -1.69
C TYR A 78 -9.77 15.96 -0.49
N PHE A 79 -9.21 14.93 0.14
CA PHE A 79 -8.21 15.09 1.20
C PHE A 79 -6.94 14.31 0.86
N PRO A 80 -5.76 14.80 1.27
CA PRO A 80 -4.50 14.13 1.00
C PRO A 80 -4.23 13.01 2.00
N LYS A 81 -3.69 11.89 1.50
CA LYS A 81 -3.05 10.87 2.33
C LYS A 81 -1.64 10.62 1.82
N LEU A 82 -0.65 10.77 2.70
CA LEU A 82 0.75 10.57 2.37
C LEU A 82 0.99 9.17 1.78
N GLY A 83 1.70 9.12 0.66
CA GLY A 83 2.04 7.89 -0.04
C GLY A 83 0.90 7.26 -0.85
N VAL A 84 -0.32 7.80 -0.76
CA VAL A 84 -1.48 7.32 -1.50
C VAL A 84 -1.93 8.34 -2.56
N GLY A 85 -2.11 9.58 -2.16
CA GLY A 85 -2.55 10.67 -3.03
C GLY A 85 -3.78 11.39 -2.49
N LEU A 86 -4.63 11.87 -3.39
CA LEU A 86 -5.88 12.54 -3.05
C LEU A 86 -7.03 11.53 -3.03
N ILE A 87 -7.75 11.48 -1.93
CA ILE A 87 -8.89 10.59 -1.72
C ILE A 87 -10.16 11.45 -1.61
N ARG A 88 -11.20 11.08 -2.36
CA ARG A 88 -12.48 11.76 -2.29
C ARG A 88 -13.26 11.29 -1.07
N LYS A 89 -13.82 12.20 -0.30
CA LYS A 89 -14.72 11.87 0.80
C LYS A 89 -16.11 11.54 0.24
N GLU A 90 -16.53 10.28 0.36
CA GLU A 90 -17.77 9.79 -0.23
C GLU A 90 -19.00 10.02 0.69
N ASP A 91 -18.79 9.98 2.00
CA ASP A 91 -19.85 10.13 3.01
C ASP A 91 -19.29 10.69 4.33
N ASP A 92 -20.16 10.94 5.30
CA ASP A 92 -19.77 11.44 6.63
C ASP A 92 -19.30 10.33 7.60
N CYS A 93 -19.09 9.13 7.10
CA CYS A 93 -18.52 8.05 7.91
C CYS A 93 -17.04 8.28 8.19
N ASP A 94 -16.56 7.68 9.28
CA ASP A 94 -15.15 7.65 9.58
C ASP A 94 -14.36 7.01 8.43
N TYR A 95 -13.13 7.45 8.25
CA TYR A 95 -12.24 6.89 7.23
C TYR A 95 -12.08 5.38 7.40
N VAL A 96 -12.36 4.65 6.34
CA VAL A 96 -12.30 3.19 6.31
C VAL A 96 -11.17 2.76 5.37
N PHE A 97 -10.07 2.27 5.93
CA PHE A 97 -8.83 1.98 5.19
C PHE A 97 -8.93 0.88 4.14
N HIS A 98 -9.86 -0.06 4.28
CA HIS A 98 -10.05 -1.16 3.33
C HIS A 98 -11.02 -0.84 2.18
N ARG A 99 -11.69 0.33 2.23
CA ARG A 99 -12.54 0.78 1.15
C ARG A 99 -11.70 1.12 -0.08
N ARG A 100 -12.16 0.72 -1.25
CA ARG A 100 -11.60 1.17 -2.53
C ARG A 100 -12.27 2.47 -2.93
N TYR A 101 -11.46 3.42 -3.31
CA TYR A 101 -11.93 4.72 -3.76
C TYR A 101 -11.43 4.99 -5.18
#